data_0864ae15b0616d0c1fc2095d72a12678
#
_entry.id   0864ae15b0616d0c1fc2095d72a12678
#
_cell.length_a   1.000
_cell.length_b   1.000
_cell.length_c   1.000
_cell.angle_alpha   90.00
_cell.angle_beta   90.00
_cell.angle_gamma   90.00
#
_symmetry.space_group_name_H-M   'P 1'
#
loop_
_entity.id
_entity.type
_entity.pdbx_description
1 polymer ?
#
loop_
_entity_poly.entity_id
_entity_poly.type
_entity_poly.pdbx_seq_one_letter_code
_entity_poly.pdbx_strand_id
1 'polypeptide(L)'
;MIDLGVVGDIKAVLKKINEHLPQQSHLEWMNKIKDYKAKYPLTYHKDVLTGPFAVEEIYRQTNGEAIITTEVGQHQMWAAQYYKYTKPRTLLTSGGLGTM
;
A
#
# COMPACT_ATOMS: atom_id res chain seq x y z
N MET A 1 6.59 2.45 25.24
CA MET A 1 6.93 3.71 25.97
C MET A 1 6.48 4.85 25.06
N ILE A 2 5.80 5.86 25.59
CA ILE A 2 5.39 7.05 24.84
C ILE A 2 6.34 8.17 25.27
N ASP A 3 7.08 8.75 24.34
CA ASP A 3 8.05 9.81 24.65
C ASP A 3 7.36 11.14 24.89
N LEU A 4 6.31 11.44 24.12
CA LEU A 4 5.51 12.65 24.26
C LEU A 4 4.05 12.38 23.92
N GLY A 5 3.15 12.68 24.83
CA GLY A 5 1.70 12.63 24.61
C GLY A 5 1.16 13.98 24.19
N VAL A 6 0.42 14.03 23.09
CA VAL A 6 -0.28 15.24 22.64
C VAL A 6 -1.78 14.98 22.60
N VAL A 7 -2.53 15.72 23.40
CA VAL A 7 -3.99 15.61 23.48
C VAL A 7 -4.63 16.76 22.70
N GLY A 8 -5.55 16.46 21.78
CA GLY A 8 -6.25 17.46 21.01
C GLY A 8 -6.91 16.92 19.74
N ASP A 9 -7.58 17.77 18.99
CA ASP A 9 -8.10 17.42 17.67
C ASP A 9 -6.93 17.13 16.72
N ILE A 10 -6.94 15.94 16.09
CA ILE A 10 -5.81 15.48 15.28
C ILE A 10 -5.53 16.39 14.08
N LYS A 11 -6.56 16.98 13.45
CA LYS A 11 -6.38 17.88 12.32
C LYS A 11 -5.68 19.17 12.75
N ALA A 12 -6.07 19.73 13.90
CA ALA A 12 -5.46 20.92 14.46
C ALA A 12 -4.01 20.65 14.87
N VAL A 13 -3.75 19.50 15.51
CA VAL A 13 -2.40 19.07 15.92
C VAL A 13 -1.49 18.90 14.70
N LEU A 14 -1.94 18.16 13.67
CA LEU A 14 -1.15 17.96 12.44
C LEU A 14 -0.87 19.26 11.71
N LYS A 15 -1.84 20.19 11.66
CA LYS A 15 -1.63 21.52 11.07
C LYS A 15 -0.50 22.25 11.80
N LYS A 16 -0.54 22.27 13.13
CA LYS A 16 0.50 22.88 13.97
C LYS A 16 1.88 22.25 13.75
N ILE A 17 1.95 20.92 13.70
CA ILE A 17 3.21 20.22 13.44
C ILE A 17 3.77 20.62 12.08
N ASN A 18 2.93 20.65 11.04
CA ASN A 18 3.36 21.01 9.68
C ASN A 18 3.88 22.47 9.58
N GLU A 19 3.39 23.38 10.42
CA GLU A 19 3.89 24.77 10.49
C GLU A 19 5.35 24.83 10.98
N HIS A 20 5.79 23.82 11.74
CA HIS A 20 7.13 23.77 12.35
C HIS A 20 8.09 22.81 11.64
N LEU A 21 7.58 21.95 10.75
CA LEU A 21 8.41 21.01 10.01
C LEU A 21 8.89 21.67 8.71
N PRO A 22 10.21 21.72 8.48
CA PRO A 22 10.74 22.13 7.18
C PRO A 22 10.39 21.06 6.13
N GLN A 23 10.30 21.49 4.88
CA GLN A 23 10.15 20.55 3.78
C GLN A 23 11.35 19.56 3.77
N GLN A 24 11.06 18.29 3.88
CA GLN A 24 12.06 17.23 3.93
C GLN A 24 12.24 16.62 2.54
N SER A 25 13.47 16.26 2.21
CA SER A 25 13.78 15.47 1.02
C SER A 25 14.55 14.22 1.44
N HIS A 26 14.02 13.08 1.09
CA HIS A 26 14.61 11.78 1.42
C HIS A 26 15.10 11.07 0.15
N LEU A 27 15.76 11.81 -0.75
CA LEU A 27 16.20 11.31 -2.07
C LEU A 27 17.10 10.09 -1.97
N GLU A 28 18.05 10.08 -1.03
CA GLU A 28 18.93 8.94 -0.81
C GLU A 28 18.16 7.67 -0.45
N TRP A 29 17.22 7.79 0.51
CA TRP A 29 16.36 6.68 0.90
C TRP A 29 15.43 6.22 -0.23
N MET A 30 14.84 7.17 -0.96
CA MET A 30 13.99 6.86 -2.11
C MET A 30 14.76 6.17 -3.24
N ASN A 31 16.01 6.56 -3.49
CA ASN A 31 16.85 5.90 -4.46
C ASN A 31 17.18 4.47 -4.02
N LYS A 32 17.52 4.26 -2.77
CA LYS A 32 17.74 2.92 -2.21
C LYS A 32 16.53 2.00 -2.37
N ILE A 33 15.32 2.52 -2.14
CA ILE A 33 14.08 1.75 -2.38
C ILE A 33 13.91 1.43 -3.86
N LYS A 34 14.18 2.38 -4.77
CA LYS A 34 14.12 2.15 -6.23
C LYS A 34 15.12 1.08 -6.67
N ASP A 35 16.33 1.13 -6.16
CA ASP A 35 17.38 0.15 -6.45
C ASP A 35 16.97 -1.26 -5.99
N TYR A 36 16.39 -1.38 -4.80
CA TYR A 36 15.86 -2.66 -4.32
C TYR A 36 14.72 -3.17 -5.19
N LYS A 37 13.78 -2.31 -5.60
CA LYS A 37 12.69 -2.70 -6.50
C LYS A 37 13.19 -3.14 -7.88
N ALA A 38 14.25 -2.52 -8.38
CA ALA A 38 14.88 -2.90 -9.64
C ALA A 38 15.66 -4.22 -9.52
N LYS A 39 16.37 -4.42 -8.41
CA LYS A 39 17.19 -5.62 -8.16
C LYS A 39 16.35 -6.84 -7.80
N TYR A 40 15.23 -6.65 -7.10
CA TYR A 40 14.36 -7.71 -6.63
C TYR A 40 12.90 -7.45 -7.05
N PRO A 41 12.61 -7.48 -8.37
CA PRO A 41 11.24 -7.28 -8.83
C PRO A 41 10.34 -8.43 -8.39
N LEU A 42 9.10 -8.12 -8.07
CA LEU A 42 8.06 -9.13 -7.87
C LEU A 42 7.76 -9.78 -9.22
N THR A 43 7.98 -11.08 -9.32
CA THR A 43 7.76 -11.85 -10.55
C THR A 43 6.92 -13.08 -10.27
N TYR A 44 6.22 -13.56 -11.30
CA TYR A 44 5.47 -14.81 -11.29
C TYR A 44 5.42 -15.40 -12.70
N HIS A 45 5.05 -16.67 -12.81
CA HIS A 45 4.88 -17.34 -14.11
C HIS A 45 3.62 -16.82 -14.80
N LYS A 46 3.79 -16.22 -15.99
CA LYS A 46 2.69 -15.62 -16.76
C LYS A 46 2.02 -16.57 -17.76
N ASP A 47 2.59 -17.74 -17.92
CA ASP A 47 2.13 -18.81 -18.82
C ASP A 47 1.08 -19.73 -18.19
N VAL A 48 0.84 -19.56 -16.89
CA VAL A 48 -0.16 -20.31 -16.13
C VAL A 48 -1.07 -19.38 -15.33
N LEU A 49 -2.30 -19.81 -15.08
CA LEU A 49 -3.23 -19.07 -14.24
C LEU A 49 -2.77 -19.14 -12.78
N THR A 50 -2.23 -18.01 -12.30
CA THR A 50 -1.79 -17.84 -10.91
C THR A 50 -2.61 -16.76 -10.22
N GLY A 51 -2.55 -16.70 -8.88
CA GLY A 51 -3.19 -15.62 -8.11
C GLY A 51 -2.71 -14.22 -8.52
N PRO A 52 -1.39 -13.96 -8.63
CA PRO A 52 -0.86 -12.71 -9.17
C PRO A 52 -1.40 -12.36 -10.56
N PHE A 53 -1.45 -13.34 -11.47
CA PHE A 53 -2.01 -13.15 -12.81
C PHE A 53 -3.48 -12.70 -12.75
N ALA A 54 -4.30 -13.36 -11.92
CA ALA A 54 -5.70 -13.00 -11.77
C ALA A 54 -5.87 -11.57 -11.24
N VAL A 55 -5.04 -11.15 -10.28
CA VAL A 55 -5.06 -9.79 -9.72
C VAL A 55 -4.66 -8.74 -10.77
N GLU A 56 -3.61 -8.99 -11.55
CA GLU A 56 -3.21 -8.09 -12.64
C GLU A 56 -4.29 -8.00 -13.72
N GLU A 57 -4.97 -9.12 -14.02
CA GLU A 57 -6.07 -9.14 -14.99
C GLU A 57 -7.29 -8.34 -14.50
N ILE A 58 -7.64 -8.45 -13.21
CA ILE A 58 -8.68 -7.61 -12.61
C ILE A 58 -8.31 -6.13 -12.75
N TYR A 59 -7.05 -5.76 -12.45
CA TYR A 59 -6.58 -4.40 -12.66
C TYR A 59 -6.75 -3.95 -14.12
N ARG A 60 -6.35 -4.79 -15.07
CA ARG A 60 -6.42 -4.49 -16.50
C ARG A 60 -7.87 -4.31 -16.98
N GLN A 61 -8.77 -5.22 -16.60
CA GLN A 61 -10.17 -5.19 -17.02
C GLN A 61 -10.95 -4.03 -16.41
N THR A 62 -10.57 -3.59 -15.22
CA THR A 62 -11.22 -2.47 -14.52
C THR A 62 -10.50 -1.13 -14.71
N ASN A 63 -9.40 -1.10 -15.47
CA ASN A 63 -8.51 0.06 -15.61
C ASN A 63 -8.08 0.64 -14.24
N GLY A 64 -7.95 -0.21 -13.22
CA GLY A 64 -7.59 0.20 -11.87
C GLY A 64 -8.70 0.94 -11.11
N GLU A 65 -9.92 0.97 -11.61
CA GLU A 65 -11.04 1.71 -11.01
C GLU A 65 -11.82 0.90 -9.97
N ALA A 66 -11.56 -0.41 -9.84
CA ALA A 66 -12.28 -1.25 -8.90
C ALA A 66 -11.92 -0.93 -7.44
N ILE A 67 -12.91 -1.08 -6.57
CA ILE A 67 -12.71 -1.19 -5.13
C ILE A 67 -12.45 -2.67 -4.82
N ILE A 68 -11.27 -2.95 -4.30
CA ILE A 68 -10.85 -4.32 -3.98
C ILE A 68 -11.13 -4.60 -2.50
N THR A 69 -11.82 -5.68 -2.24
CA THR A 69 -12.07 -6.17 -0.89
C THR A 69 -11.39 -7.52 -0.70
N THR A 70 -10.72 -7.71 0.42
CA THR A 70 -10.07 -8.98 0.73
C THR A 70 -10.34 -9.42 2.17
N GLU A 71 -10.40 -10.72 2.35
CA GLU A 71 -10.20 -11.37 3.64
C GLU A 71 -8.69 -11.55 3.92
N VAL A 72 -8.34 -12.45 4.83
CA VAL A 72 -6.97 -12.83 5.15
C VAL A 72 -6.56 -14.08 4.37
N GLY A 73 -5.37 -14.03 3.75
CA GLY A 73 -4.83 -15.15 3.01
C GLY A 73 -3.84 -14.72 1.92
N GLN A 74 -3.41 -15.66 1.09
CA GLN A 74 -2.49 -15.39 -0.01
C GLN A 74 -3.06 -14.38 -1.01
N HIS A 75 -4.37 -14.42 -1.27
CA HIS A 75 -5.05 -13.47 -2.15
C HIS A 75 -4.93 -12.02 -1.65
N GLN A 76 -4.93 -11.79 -0.35
CA GLN A 76 -4.69 -10.49 0.26
C GLN A 76 -3.29 -9.97 -0.07
N MET A 77 -2.28 -10.84 0.08
CA MET A 77 -0.90 -10.49 -0.27
C MET A 77 -0.74 -10.19 -1.76
N TRP A 78 -1.35 -11.01 -2.63
CA TRP A 78 -1.34 -10.75 -4.07
C TRP A 78 -2.05 -9.45 -4.45
N ALA A 79 -3.20 -9.17 -3.83
CA ALA A 79 -3.91 -7.91 -4.04
C ALA A 79 -3.05 -6.70 -3.64
N ALA A 80 -2.33 -6.79 -2.51
CA ALA A 80 -1.43 -5.72 -2.06
C ALA A 80 -0.19 -5.55 -2.97
N GLN A 81 0.31 -6.64 -3.57
CA GLN A 81 1.55 -6.62 -4.35
C GLN A 81 1.34 -6.31 -5.83
N TYR A 82 0.27 -6.81 -6.44
CA TYR A 82 0.09 -6.80 -7.90
C TYR A 82 -1.04 -5.89 -8.39
N TYR A 83 -1.97 -5.46 -7.54
CA TYR A 83 -2.94 -4.43 -7.90
C TYR A 83 -2.35 -3.04 -7.66
N LYS A 84 -2.37 -2.18 -8.67
CA LYS A 84 -1.80 -0.82 -8.59
C LYS A 84 -2.85 0.17 -8.08
N TYR A 85 -2.88 0.38 -6.77
CA TYR A 85 -3.78 1.35 -6.16
C TYR A 85 -3.33 2.79 -6.45
N THR A 86 -4.16 3.56 -7.11
CA THR A 86 -3.90 4.97 -7.47
C THR A 86 -4.85 5.94 -6.77
N LYS A 87 -5.90 5.42 -6.15
CA LYS A 87 -6.93 6.21 -5.47
C LYS A 87 -7.02 5.82 -3.99
N PRO A 88 -7.26 6.78 -3.09
CA PRO A 88 -7.48 6.46 -1.68
C PRO A 88 -8.79 5.69 -1.49
N ARG A 89 -8.87 4.85 -0.46
CA ARG A 89 -10.06 4.08 -0.06
C ARG A 89 -10.54 3.08 -1.10
N THR A 90 -9.65 2.57 -1.95
CA THR A 90 -9.97 1.53 -2.95
C THR A 90 -9.47 0.15 -2.56
N LEU A 91 -8.79 0.01 -1.41
CA LEU A 91 -8.48 -1.27 -0.79
C LEU A 91 -9.16 -1.36 0.58
N LEU A 92 -10.01 -2.35 0.75
CA LEU A 92 -10.68 -2.70 1.99
C LEU A 92 -10.25 -4.11 2.38
N THR A 93 -9.58 -4.24 3.50
CA THR A 93 -9.10 -5.53 3.97
C THR A 93 -9.41 -5.72 5.44
N SER A 94 -9.70 -6.94 5.86
CA SER A 94 -9.94 -7.28 7.26
C SER A 94 -8.66 -7.26 8.14
N GLY A 95 -7.50 -7.03 7.55
CA GLY A 95 -6.22 -7.01 8.27
C GLY A 95 -5.68 -8.39 8.56
N GLY A 96 -5.68 -8.81 9.81
CA GLY A 96 -5.07 -10.06 10.23
C GLY A 96 -5.98 -11.01 11.01
N LEU A 97 -6.81 -10.49 11.90
CA LEU A 97 -7.50 -11.31 12.91
C LEU A 97 -9.04 -11.33 12.78
N GLY A 98 -9.62 -10.59 11.85
CA GLY A 98 -11.06 -10.37 11.84
C GLY A 98 -11.90 -11.45 11.16
N THR A 99 -11.32 -12.24 10.26
CA THR A 99 -12.09 -13.08 9.32
C THR A 99 -11.50 -14.47 9.10
N MET A 100 -10.65 -14.95 9.96
CA MET A 100 -10.17 -16.34 9.96
C MET A 100 -10.93 -17.19 10.93
#